data_8644333962dcc6ba7d0ab29f252d0e8a
#
_entry.id   8644333962dcc6ba7d0ab29f252d0e8a
#
_cell.length_a   1.000
_cell.length_b   1.000
_cell.length_c   1.000
_cell.angle_alpha   90.00
_cell.angle_beta   90.00
_cell.angle_gamma   90.00
#
_symmetry.space_group_name_H-M   'P 1'
#
loop_
_entity.id
_entity.type
_entity.pdbx_description
1 polymer ?
#
loop_
_entity_poly.entity_id
_entity_poly.type
_entity_poly.pdbx_seq_one_letter_code
_entity_poly.pdbx_strand_id
1 'polypeptide(L)'
;MRILISGASGLIGQELVRTLLYDGHQVLQLVRRPADTSAKTTEFQWDPDHGAFDSSRLGHIDAAINLGGVPLADKRWSAERKLLISESRVRSTRLLAQALASLPSPPSVFISASAVGYYGNRGEEPLTEESGPGDGFLADTAIRWEEASDITRAAGIRTVNTRFGLVLSHRGGYIGKIQLIFQSALGGKIGNGRQWWSWITLQDAINAISFCIGNEDIEGPVNITAPSPVRNEEMTRAIGKTLHRPTLLTVPSLMLKLMFGQMGEETMLHSQRVYPNKLQDAGFEWIYPELVPALQHELISARSNRWGSTSWR
;
A
#
# COMPACT_ATOMS: atom_id res chain seq x y z
N MET A 1 -12.79 -16.36 -9.88
CA MET A 1 -13.00 -15.00 -10.41
C MET A 1 -11.93 -14.68 -11.44
N ARG A 2 -12.24 -13.77 -12.36
CA ARG A 2 -11.29 -13.21 -13.33
C ARG A 2 -10.94 -11.78 -12.91
N ILE A 3 -9.71 -11.54 -12.47
CA ILE A 3 -9.31 -10.32 -11.76
C ILE A 3 -8.23 -9.57 -12.54
N LEU A 4 -8.49 -8.30 -12.87
CA LEU A 4 -7.57 -7.43 -13.56
C LEU A 4 -6.74 -6.64 -12.54
N ILE A 5 -5.40 -6.64 -12.67
CA ILE A 5 -4.49 -5.98 -11.73
C ILE A 5 -3.51 -5.06 -12.47
N SER A 6 -3.43 -3.81 -12.03
CA SER A 6 -2.29 -2.94 -12.33
C SER A 6 -1.35 -2.83 -11.14
N GLY A 7 -0.06 -2.57 -11.41
CA GLY A 7 0.94 -2.51 -10.33
C GLY A 7 1.37 -3.88 -9.78
N ALA A 8 1.14 -4.95 -10.51
CA ALA A 8 1.47 -6.33 -10.14
C ALA A 8 2.96 -6.56 -9.83
N SER A 9 3.87 -5.73 -10.33
CA SER A 9 5.31 -5.81 -10.06
C SER A 9 5.76 -5.18 -8.73
N GLY A 10 4.87 -4.46 -8.03
CA GLY A 10 5.15 -3.86 -6.73
C GLY A 10 5.14 -4.86 -5.58
N LEU A 11 5.53 -4.41 -4.37
CA LEU A 11 5.58 -5.25 -3.16
C LEU A 11 4.24 -5.95 -2.86
N ILE A 12 3.16 -5.17 -2.82
CA ILE A 12 1.81 -5.69 -2.57
C ILE A 12 1.33 -6.50 -3.79
N GLY A 13 1.55 -5.97 -5.00
CA GLY A 13 1.05 -6.57 -6.23
C GLY A 13 1.59 -7.97 -6.49
N GLN A 14 2.89 -8.20 -6.28
CA GLN A 14 3.51 -9.53 -6.46
C GLN A 14 2.91 -10.57 -5.52
N GLU A 15 2.73 -10.20 -4.25
CA GLU A 15 2.15 -11.11 -3.27
C GLU A 15 0.67 -11.37 -3.54
N LEU A 16 -0.08 -10.31 -3.88
CA LEU A 16 -1.49 -10.43 -4.23
C LEU A 16 -1.70 -11.35 -5.45
N VAL A 17 -0.92 -11.18 -6.51
CA VAL A 17 -0.98 -12.06 -7.69
C VAL A 17 -0.73 -13.51 -7.31
N ARG A 18 0.30 -13.75 -6.46
CA ARG A 18 0.63 -15.11 -5.99
C ARG A 18 -0.52 -15.73 -5.21
N THR A 19 -1.11 -14.98 -4.28
CA THR A 19 -2.23 -15.43 -3.44
C THR A 19 -3.46 -15.73 -4.31
N LEU A 20 -3.84 -14.81 -5.18
CA LEU A 20 -5.00 -15.00 -6.06
C LEU A 20 -4.87 -16.20 -7.00
N LEU A 21 -3.67 -16.44 -7.54
CA LEU A 21 -3.41 -17.64 -8.36
C LEU A 21 -3.48 -18.92 -7.51
N TYR A 22 -2.97 -18.90 -6.28
CA TYR A 22 -3.06 -20.02 -5.34
C TYR A 22 -4.52 -20.35 -4.99
N ASP A 23 -5.36 -19.32 -4.83
CA ASP A 23 -6.80 -19.44 -4.56
C ASP A 23 -7.62 -19.81 -5.80
N GLY A 24 -6.96 -20.10 -6.93
CA GLY A 24 -7.60 -20.57 -8.16
C GLY A 24 -8.25 -19.47 -9.00
N HIS A 25 -7.92 -18.20 -8.77
CA HIS A 25 -8.42 -17.09 -9.59
C HIS A 25 -7.61 -16.94 -10.89
N GLN A 26 -8.26 -16.47 -11.95
CA GLN A 26 -7.59 -16.07 -13.17
C GLN A 26 -7.12 -14.61 -13.03
N VAL A 27 -5.81 -14.39 -13.12
CA VAL A 27 -5.22 -13.06 -13.00
C VAL A 27 -4.82 -12.50 -14.36
N LEU A 28 -5.31 -11.29 -14.64
CA LEU A 28 -4.94 -10.47 -15.79
C LEU A 28 -4.08 -9.32 -15.30
N GLN A 29 -2.95 -9.04 -15.95
CA GLN A 29 -2.02 -7.99 -15.53
C GLN A 29 -1.93 -6.86 -16.56
N LEU A 30 -2.04 -5.63 -16.09
CA LEU A 30 -1.70 -4.44 -16.88
C LEU A 30 -0.21 -4.13 -16.72
N VAL A 31 0.50 -4.14 -17.84
CA VAL A 31 1.95 -3.92 -17.89
C VAL A 31 2.29 -2.73 -18.80
N ARG A 32 3.30 -1.91 -18.41
CA ARG A 32 3.76 -0.77 -19.25
C ARG A 32 4.77 -1.18 -20.33
N ARG A 33 5.38 -2.34 -20.17
CA ARG A 33 6.23 -2.95 -21.21
C ARG A 33 5.38 -3.74 -22.22
N PRO A 34 5.93 -4.19 -23.33
CA PRO A 34 5.25 -5.16 -24.17
C PRO A 34 4.81 -6.39 -23.36
N ALA A 35 3.61 -6.88 -23.65
CA ALA A 35 3.04 -8.04 -22.99
C ALA A 35 3.86 -9.31 -23.31
N ASP A 36 4.13 -10.11 -22.30
CA ASP A 36 4.82 -11.39 -22.44
C ASP A 36 3.79 -12.51 -22.58
N THR A 37 3.75 -13.14 -23.74
CA THR A 37 2.83 -14.24 -24.04
C THR A 37 3.20 -15.55 -23.35
N SER A 38 4.43 -15.65 -22.81
CA SER A 38 4.91 -16.81 -22.03
C SER A 38 4.67 -16.68 -20.53
N ALA A 39 4.16 -15.53 -20.07
CA ALA A 39 3.92 -15.28 -18.65
C ALA A 39 2.86 -16.25 -18.08
N LYS A 40 2.97 -16.55 -16.78
CA LYS A 40 2.00 -17.40 -16.06
C LYS A 40 0.59 -16.77 -15.97
N THR A 41 0.50 -15.48 -16.23
CA THR A 41 -0.75 -14.70 -16.24
C THR A 41 -0.94 -14.06 -17.60
N THR A 42 -2.17 -13.75 -17.96
CA THR A 42 -2.45 -13.00 -19.19
C THR A 42 -2.07 -11.52 -18.98
N GLU A 43 -1.22 -11.00 -19.84
CA GLU A 43 -0.78 -9.62 -19.79
C GLU A 43 -1.40 -8.76 -20.88
N PHE A 44 -1.71 -7.51 -20.51
CA PHE A 44 -2.18 -6.48 -21.45
C PHE A 44 -1.27 -5.26 -21.32
N GLN A 45 -0.76 -4.80 -22.44
CA GLN A 45 0.01 -3.56 -22.46
C GLN A 45 -0.93 -2.36 -22.34
N TRP A 46 -0.51 -1.39 -21.51
CA TRP A 46 -1.16 -0.09 -21.37
C TRP A 46 -0.14 1.02 -21.12
N ASP A 47 -0.53 2.26 -21.43
CA ASP A 47 0.31 3.44 -21.19
C ASP A 47 -0.52 4.55 -20.54
N PRO A 48 -0.54 4.61 -19.19
CA PRO A 48 -1.27 5.67 -18.47
C PRO A 48 -0.70 7.08 -18.70
N ASP A 49 0.57 7.19 -19.07
CA ASP A 49 1.20 8.49 -19.29
C ASP A 49 0.69 9.16 -20.57
N HIS A 50 0.35 8.36 -21.59
CA HIS A 50 -0.22 8.82 -22.86
C HIS A 50 -1.72 8.50 -23.01
N GLY A 51 -2.36 7.93 -21.99
CA GLY A 51 -3.78 7.60 -22.03
C GLY A 51 -4.13 6.44 -22.97
N ALA A 52 -3.18 5.55 -23.27
CA ALA A 52 -3.38 4.48 -24.24
C ALA A 52 -3.68 3.14 -23.55
N PHE A 53 -4.88 2.63 -23.75
CA PHE A 53 -5.29 1.31 -23.30
C PHE A 53 -6.45 0.75 -24.17
N ASP A 54 -6.22 -0.38 -24.81
CA ASP A 54 -7.25 -1.12 -25.55
C ASP A 54 -7.95 -2.12 -24.63
N SER A 55 -9.06 -1.68 -24.04
CA SER A 55 -9.87 -2.52 -23.15
C SER A 55 -10.78 -3.52 -23.87
N SER A 56 -10.94 -3.43 -25.18
CA SER A 56 -11.83 -4.30 -25.97
C SER A 56 -11.43 -5.78 -25.90
N ARG A 57 -10.15 -6.04 -25.64
CA ARG A 57 -9.56 -7.38 -25.55
C ARG A 57 -9.66 -8.03 -24.16
N LEU A 58 -10.12 -7.29 -23.15
CA LEU A 58 -10.17 -7.81 -21.77
C LEU A 58 -11.18 -8.94 -21.60
N GLY A 59 -12.29 -8.89 -22.35
CA GLY A 59 -13.43 -9.80 -22.14
C GLY A 59 -14.10 -9.53 -20.79
N HIS A 60 -14.78 -10.53 -20.23
CA HIS A 60 -15.43 -10.40 -18.92
C HIS A 60 -14.39 -10.29 -17.78
N ILE A 61 -14.65 -9.43 -16.82
CA ILE A 61 -13.84 -9.22 -15.60
C ILE A 61 -14.79 -9.17 -14.40
N ASP A 62 -14.50 -9.93 -13.35
CA ASP A 62 -15.28 -9.91 -12.10
C ASP A 62 -14.86 -8.76 -11.17
N ALA A 63 -13.56 -8.51 -11.07
CA ALA A 63 -12.98 -7.46 -10.22
C ALA A 63 -11.77 -6.80 -10.89
N ALA A 64 -11.52 -5.54 -10.57
CA ALA A 64 -10.32 -4.83 -11.01
C ALA A 64 -9.59 -4.19 -9.80
N ILE A 65 -8.26 -4.21 -9.81
CA ILE A 65 -7.42 -3.71 -8.73
C ILE A 65 -6.33 -2.80 -9.30
N ASN A 66 -6.24 -1.58 -8.80
CA ASN A 66 -5.18 -0.63 -9.17
C ASN A 66 -4.23 -0.38 -8.00
N LEU A 67 -3.02 -0.93 -8.08
CA LEU A 67 -1.91 -0.71 -7.14
C LEU A 67 -0.78 0.10 -7.77
N GLY A 68 -1.02 0.65 -8.95
CA GLY A 68 0.00 1.37 -9.73
C GLY A 68 0.41 2.70 -9.08
N GLY A 69 1.69 3.00 -9.10
CA GLY A 69 2.24 4.28 -8.63
C GLY A 69 3.75 4.28 -8.55
N VAL A 70 4.36 5.42 -8.85
CA VAL A 70 5.81 5.60 -8.71
C VAL A 70 6.19 5.56 -7.22
N PRO A 71 7.29 4.85 -6.82
CA PRO A 71 7.71 4.78 -5.43
C PRO A 71 7.99 6.16 -4.82
N LEU A 72 7.53 6.37 -3.58
CA LEU A 72 7.67 7.67 -2.87
C LEU A 72 9.10 7.94 -2.42
N ALA A 73 9.82 6.92 -1.95
CA ALA A 73 11.06 7.06 -1.18
C ALA A 73 12.33 6.63 -1.93
N ASP A 74 12.30 6.57 -3.26
CA ASP A 74 13.48 6.20 -4.07
C ASP A 74 14.39 7.39 -4.36
N LYS A 75 13.82 8.59 -4.39
CA LYS A 75 14.54 9.85 -4.66
C LYS A 75 13.98 10.96 -3.80
N ARG A 76 14.83 11.96 -3.49
CA ARG A 76 14.39 13.19 -2.83
C ARG A 76 13.32 13.89 -3.68
N TRP A 77 12.35 14.54 -3.02
CA TRP A 77 11.24 15.21 -3.71
C TRP A 77 11.67 16.59 -4.26
N SER A 78 11.86 16.66 -5.57
CA SER A 78 11.83 17.91 -6.34
C SER A 78 10.41 18.21 -6.80
N ALA A 79 10.17 19.35 -7.41
CA ALA A 79 8.88 19.70 -7.99
C ALA A 79 8.46 18.68 -9.07
N GLU A 80 9.38 18.28 -9.95
CA GLU A 80 9.15 17.29 -11.01
C GLU A 80 8.87 15.92 -10.42
N ARG A 81 9.60 15.54 -9.33
CA ARG A 81 9.38 14.25 -8.66
C ARG A 81 8.01 14.20 -7.99
N LYS A 82 7.58 15.28 -7.33
CA LYS A 82 6.23 15.37 -6.75
C LYS A 82 5.15 15.28 -7.82
N LEU A 83 5.32 15.99 -8.92
CA LEU A 83 4.41 15.89 -10.06
C LEU A 83 4.31 14.44 -10.57
N LEU A 84 5.45 13.77 -10.79
CA LEU A 84 5.50 12.40 -11.24
C LEU A 84 4.81 11.44 -10.24
N ILE A 85 5.01 11.64 -8.93
CA ILE A 85 4.35 10.84 -7.87
C ILE A 85 2.83 10.99 -7.94
N SER A 86 2.33 12.21 -8.01
CA SER A 86 0.89 12.49 -8.07
C SER A 86 0.29 12.00 -9.38
N GLU A 87 0.85 12.42 -10.52
CA GLU A 87 0.30 12.12 -11.85
C GLU A 87 0.31 10.62 -12.17
N SER A 88 1.36 9.89 -11.76
CA SER A 88 1.40 8.44 -11.99
C SER A 88 0.23 7.70 -11.36
N ARG A 89 -0.29 8.20 -10.22
CA ARG A 89 -1.45 7.64 -9.52
C ARG A 89 -2.76 8.06 -10.17
N VAL A 90 -2.92 9.37 -10.34
CA VAL A 90 -4.14 9.97 -10.88
C VAL A 90 -4.42 9.46 -12.31
N ARG A 91 -3.40 9.49 -13.19
CA ARG A 91 -3.57 9.08 -14.59
C ARG A 91 -3.86 7.59 -14.72
N SER A 92 -3.12 6.74 -13.99
CA SER A 92 -3.36 5.28 -14.04
C SER A 92 -4.74 4.92 -13.51
N THR A 93 -5.19 5.54 -12.42
CA THR A 93 -6.52 5.31 -11.86
C THR A 93 -7.60 5.79 -12.81
N ARG A 94 -7.47 7.01 -13.34
CA ARG A 94 -8.45 7.59 -14.27
C ARG A 94 -8.57 6.76 -15.55
N LEU A 95 -7.45 6.39 -16.17
CA LEU A 95 -7.46 5.59 -17.40
C LEU A 95 -8.14 4.23 -17.17
N LEU A 96 -7.78 3.55 -16.07
CA LEU A 96 -8.40 2.26 -15.75
C LEU A 96 -9.89 2.42 -15.43
N ALA A 97 -10.27 3.42 -14.64
CA ALA A 97 -11.67 3.70 -14.30
C ALA A 97 -12.52 3.97 -15.56
N GLN A 98 -12.01 4.77 -16.49
CA GLN A 98 -12.68 5.02 -17.78
C GLN A 98 -12.83 3.76 -18.61
N ALA A 99 -11.78 2.95 -18.68
CA ALA A 99 -11.83 1.68 -19.41
C ALA A 99 -12.86 0.73 -18.82
N LEU A 100 -12.90 0.58 -17.47
CA LEU A 100 -13.86 -0.29 -16.79
C LEU A 100 -15.31 0.19 -16.97
N ALA A 101 -15.56 1.48 -16.85
CA ALA A 101 -16.87 2.08 -17.04
C ALA A 101 -17.41 1.93 -18.49
N SER A 102 -16.49 1.76 -19.46
CA SER A 102 -16.85 1.61 -20.88
C SER A 102 -17.08 0.16 -21.32
N LEU A 103 -16.83 -0.82 -20.44
CA LEU A 103 -17.03 -2.22 -20.77
C LEU A 103 -18.53 -2.53 -20.94
N PRO A 104 -18.91 -3.38 -21.91
CA PRO A 104 -20.31 -3.83 -22.05
C PRO A 104 -20.84 -4.55 -20.80
N SER A 105 -19.96 -5.18 -20.04
CA SER A 105 -20.23 -5.82 -18.73
C SER A 105 -19.14 -5.37 -17.76
N PRO A 106 -19.36 -4.27 -17.04
CA PRO A 106 -18.40 -3.77 -16.05
C PRO A 106 -18.18 -4.78 -14.90
N PRO A 107 -17.00 -4.75 -14.24
CA PRO A 107 -16.75 -5.59 -13.06
C PRO A 107 -17.68 -5.18 -11.90
N SER A 108 -17.93 -6.11 -10.98
CA SER A 108 -18.72 -5.83 -9.78
C SER A 108 -18.00 -4.89 -8.80
N VAL A 109 -16.67 -4.90 -8.81
CA VAL A 109 -15.87 -4.10 -7.88
C VAL A 109 -14.58 -3.58 -8.50
N PHE A 110 -14.24 -2.34 -8.14
CA PHE A 110 -12.95 -1.70 -8.39
C PHE A 110 -12.26 -1.34 -7.08
N ILE A 111 -11.12 -1.95 -6.81
CA ILE A 111 -10.24 -1.63 -5.68
C ILE A 111 -9.15 -0.68 -6.17
N SER A 112 -9.16 0.56 -5.68
CA SER A 112 -8.13 1.55 -5.98
C SER A 112 -7.26 1.77 -4.76
N ALA A 113 -5.94 1.65 -4.91
CA ALA A 113 -5.04 2.00 -3.82
C ALA A 113 -5.14 3.48 -3.48
N SER A 114 -4.98 3.77 -2.20
CA SER A 114 -4.79 5.09 -1.59
C SER A 114 -3.80 4.93 -0.42
N ALA A 115 -3.67 5.93 0.44
CA ALA A 115 -2.76 5.88 1.57
C ALA A 115 -3.29 6.68 2.76
N VAL A 116 -2.92 6.30 3.98
CA VAL A 116 -3.21 7.07 5.21
C VAL A 116 -2.61 8.49 5.17
N GLY A 117 -1.70 8.76 4.22
CA GLY A 117 -1.24 10.10 3.89
C GLY A 117 -2.36 11.09 3.60
N TYR A 118 -3.55 10.62 3.19
CA TYR A 118 -4.79 11.38 3.05
C TYR A 118 -5.09 12.25 4.27
N TYR A 119 -4.81 11.74 5.46
CA TYR A 119 -5.12 12.43 6.72
C TYR A 119 -4.12 13.52 7.10
N GLY A 120 -2.96 13.63 6.45
CA GLY A 120 -1.94 14.60 6.79
C GLY A 120 -1.37 14.40 8.20
N ASN A 121 -0.94 15.49 8.86
CA ASN A 121 -0.43 15.46 10.24
C ASN A 121 -1.53 15.86 11.22
N ARG A 122 -2.07 14.92 11.99
CA ARG A 122 -3.21 15.14 12.89
C ARG A 122 -2.87 14.95 14.38
N GLY A 123 -1.58 14.89 14.74
CA GLY A 123 -1.15 14.81 16.14
C GLY A 123 -1.68 13.58 16.87
N GLU A 124 -2.49 13.79 17.90
CA GLU A 124 -3.07 12.73 18.76
C GLU A 124 -4.49 12.30 18.32
N GLU A 125 -5.06 12.95 17.33
CA GLU A 125 -6.45 12.73 16.89
C GLU A 125 -6.62 11.28 16.39
N PRO A 126 -7.63 10.53 16.91
CA PRO A 126 -8.03 9.27 16.32
C PRO A 126 -8.66 9.50 14.94
N LEU A 127 -8.19 8.77 13.93
CA LEU A 127 -8.62 8.93 12.54
C LEU A 127 -9.32 7.67 12.06
N THR A 128 -10.48 7.85 11.46
CA THR A 128 -11.28 6.78 10.86
C THR A 128 -11.55 7.09 9.40
N GLU A 129 -12.25 6.22 8.70
CA GLU A 129 -12.65 6.45 7.31
C GLU A 129 -13.56 7.67 7.15
N GLU A 130 -14.25 8.09 8.21
CA GLU A 130 -15.11 9.29 8.25
C GLU A 130 -14.34 10.59 8.46
N SER A 131 -13.07 10.48 8.89
CA SER A 131 -12.23 11.67 9.10
C SER A 131 -11.90 12.34 7.76
N GLY A 132 -12.05 13.66 7.73
CA GLY A 132 -11.72 14.48 6.57
C GLY A 132 -10.22 14.48 6.22
N PRO A 133 -9.85 14.99 5.03
CA PRO A 133 -8.46 15.09 4.63
C PRO A 133 -7.67 16.06 5.49
N GLY A 134 -6.37 15.86 5.56
CA GLY A 134 -5.43 16.80 6.14
C GLY A 134 -4.75 17.64 5.07
N ASP A 135 -3.62 18.25 5.46
CA ASP A 135 -2.83 19.13 4.60
C ASP A 135 -1.52 18.46 4.17
N GLY A 136 -0.93 18.99 3.09
CA GLY A 136 0.37 18.60 2.59
C GLY A 136 0.32 17.84 1.28
N PHE A 137 1.50 17.61 0.71
CA PHE A 137 1.63 17.01 -0.62
C PHE A 137 1.03 15.59 -0.71
N LEU A 138 1.21 14.78 0.34
CA LEU A 138 0.65 13.43 0.35
C LEU A 138 -0.88 13.45 0.49
N ALA A 139 -1.43 14.38 1.28
CA ALA A 139 -2.88 14.53 1.41
C ALA A 139 -3.50 14.99 0.08
N ASP A 140 -2.97 16.04 -0.53
CA ASP A 140 -3.41 16.51 -1.85
C ASP A 140 -3.32 15.42 -2.93
N THR A 141 -2.24 14.63 -2.88
CA THR A 141 -2.06 13.52 -3.81
C THR A 141 -3.12 12.43 -3.59
N ALA A 142 -3.39 12.06 -2.35
CA ALA A 142 -4.37 11.03 -2.02
C ALA A 142 -5.81 11.46 -2.38
N ILE A 143 -6.16 12.72 -2.12
CA ILE A 143 -7.47 13.28 -2.51
C ILE A 143 -7.66 13.14 -4.03
N ARG A 144 -6.74 13.67 -4.83
CA ARG A 144 -6.81 13.60 -6.30
C ARG A 144 -6.80 12.15 -6.82
N TRP A 145 -6.11 11.26 -6.11
CA TRP A 145 -6.06 9.85 -6.44
C TRP A 145 -7.40 9.17 -6.22
N GLU A 146 -8.05 9.41 -5.07
CA GLU A 146 -9.38 8.88 -4.78
C GLU A 146 -10.45 9.45 -5.71
N GLU A 147 -10.43 10.77 -5.99
CA GLU A 147 -11.31 11.43 -6.98
C GLU A 147 -11.19 10.81 -8.38
N ALA A 148 -10.00 10.36 -8.79
CA ALA A 148 -9.82 9.74 -10.09
C ALA A 148 -10.58 8.40 -10.24
N SER A 149 -11.00 7.78 -9.13
CA SER A 149 -11.82 6.57 -9.11
C SER A 149 -13.34 6.84 -9.13
N ASP A 150 -13.80 8.08 -9.01
CA ASP A 150 -15.24 8.42 -8.96
C ASP A 150 -15.98 8.07 -10.26
N ILE A 151 -15.24 7.97 -11.37
CA ILE A 151 -15.77 7.54 -12.66
C ILE A 151 -16.40 6.14 -12.56
N THR A 152 -15.80 5.23 -11.79
CA THR A 152 -16.35 3.89 -11.58
C THR A 152 -17.60 3.91 -10.74
N ARG A 153 -17.67 4.76 -9.69
CA ARG A 153 -18.89 4.95 -8.88
C ARG A 153 -20.03 5.50 -9.73
N ALA A 154 -19.76 6.48 -10.56
CA ALA A 154 -20.75 7.05 -11.47
C ALA A 154 -21.28 6.04 -12.49
N ALA A 155 -20.50 5.03 -12.82
CA ALA A 155 -20.88 3.92 -13.69
C ALA A 155 -21.56 2.73 -12.95
N GLY A 156 -21.84 2.87 -11.64
CA GLY A 156 -22.48 1.83 -10.82
C GLY A 156 -21.53 0.68 -10.42
N ILE A 157 -20.22 0.85 -10.55
CA ILE A 157 -19.22 -0.13 -10.10
C ILE A 157 -18.91 0.16 -8.62
N ARG A 158 -19.08 -0.83 -7.74
CA ARG A 158 -18.67 -0.71 -6.33
C ARG A 158 -17.18 -0.36 -6.26
N THR A 159 -16.85 0.74 -5.64
CA THR A 159 -15.48 1.29 -5.64
C THR A 159 -14.96 1.41 -4.22
N VAL A 160 -13.80 0.79 -3.96
CA VAL A 160 -13.12 0.81 -2.67
C VAL A 160 -11.76 1.49 -2.80
N ASN A 161 -11.55 2.58 -2.04
CA ASN A 161 -10.27 3.28 -1.96
C ASN A 161 -9.50 2.78 -0.73
N THR A 162 -8.50 1.94 -0.95
CA THR A 162 -7.73 1.29 0.13
C THR A 162 -6.63 2.21 0.63
N ARG A 163 -6.85 2.88 1.77
CA ARG A 163 -5.89 3.77 2.44
C ARG A 163 -4.87 2.95 3.22
N PHE A 164 -3.77 2.59 2.57
CA PHE A 164 -2.72 1.79 3.20
C PHE A 164 -1.95 2.56 4.26
N GLY A 165 -1.80 1.96 5.44
CA GLY A 165 -0.79 2.32 6.42
C GLY A 165 0.61 1.87 6.00
N LEU A 166 1.55 1.92 6.94
CA LEU A 166 2.91 1.45 6.75
C LEU A 166 2.92 -0.08 6.60
N VAL A 167 3.13 -0.57 5.37
CA VAL A 167 3.18 -2.01 5.10
C VAL A 167 4.51 -2.58 5.57
N LEU A 168 4.45 -3.47 6.56
CA LEU A 168 5.61 -4.17 7.12
C LEU A 168 5.90 -5.41 6.27
N SER A 169 7.11 -5.49 5.71
CA SER A 169 7.58 -6.66 4.98
C SER A 169 9.11 -6.72 4.93
N HIS A 170 9.66 -7.91 5.15
CA HIS A 170 11.08 -8.18 4.96
C HIS A 170 11.50 -8.13 3.49
N ARG A 171 10.56 -8.27 2.56
CA ARG A 171 10.80 -8.25 1.11
C ARG A 171 11.00 -6.86 0.56
N GLY A 172 10.68 -5.81 1.33
CA GLY A 172 10.78 -4.43 0.88
C GLY A 172 10.10 -3.43 1.83
N GLY A 173 9.75 -2.26 1.29
CA GLY A 173 9.10 -1.22 2.07
C GLY A 173 9.99 -0.68 3.19
N TYR A 174 9.39 -0.28 4.30
CA TYR A 174 10.08 0.31 5.44
C TYR A 174 11.05 -0.68 6.10
N ILE A 175 10.57 -1.87 6.47
CA ILE A 175 11.37 -2.89 7.16
C ILE A 175 12.57 -3.30 6.30
N GLY A 176 12.38 -3.55 5.00
CA GLY A 176 13.48 -3.91 4.10
C GLY A 176 14.61 -2.87 4.06
N LYS A 177 14.27 -1.58 4.20
CA LYS A 177 15.25 -0.48 4.19
C LYS A 177 15.97 -0.30 5.51
N ILE A 178 15.30 -0.48 6.65
CA ILE A 178 15.88 -0.19 7.97
C ILE A 178 16.53 -1.39 8.65
N GLN A 179 16.23 -2.60 8.22
CA GLN A 179 16.68 -3.84 8.88
C GLN A 179 18.19 -3.87 9.11
N LEU A 180 18.98 -3.51 8.10
CA LEU A 180 20.44 -3.46 8.23
C LEU A 180 20.91 -2.43 9.26
N ILE A 181 20.26 -1.26 9.32
CA ILE A 181 20.57 -0.20 10.29
C ILE A 181 20.36 -0.71 11.71
N PHE A 182 19.22 -1.37 11.96
CA PHE A 182 18.92 -1.94 13.27
C PHE A 182 19.83 -3.13 13.61
N GLN A 183 20.15 -3.99 12.65
CA GLN A 183 21.09 -5.11 12.86
C GLN A 183 22.48 -4.63 13.24
N SER A 184 22.91 -3.47 12.72
CA SER A 184 24.20 -2.82 13.08
C SER A 184 24.15 -2.03 14.39
N ALA A 185 23.07 -2.17 15.19
CA ALA A 185 22.84 -1.42 16.44
C ALA A 185 22.81 0.12 16.26
N LEU A 186 22.57 0.59 15.03
CA LEU A 186 22.43 2.02 14.68
C LEU A 186 20.96 2.46 14.61
N GLY A 187 20.03 1.57 14.95
CA GLY A 187 18.60 1.88 15.00
C GLY A 187 18.24 2.82 16.13
N GLY A 188 17.32 3.75 15.87
CA GLY A 188 16.90 4.71 16.87
C GLY A 188 15.56 5.37 16.53
N LYS A 189 14.98 6.05 17.52
CA LYS A 189 13.73 6.79 17.33
C LYS A 189 13.95 8.05 16.48
N ILE A 190 12.91 8.48 15.82
CA ILE A 190 12.91 9.65 14.94
C ILE A 190 12.31 10.84 15.70
N GLY A 191 13.06 11.93 15.81
CA GLY A 191 12.63 13.11 16.55
C GLY A 191 12.36 12.80 18.02
N ASN A 192 11.20 13.23 18.53
CA ASN A 192 10.76 12.90 19.88
C ASN A 192 10.16 11.50 20.03
N GLY A 193 9.90 10.82 18.90
CA GLY A 193 9.33 9.47 18.86
C GLY A 193 7.82 9.39 19.17
N ARG A 194 7.15 10.55 19.35
CA ARG A 194 5.74 10.61 19.76
C ARG A 194 4.73 10.49 18.62
N GLN A 195 5.19 10.67 17.36
CA GLN A 195 4.31 10.58 16.20
C GLN A 195 3.73 9.17 16.08
N TRP A 196 2.43 9.11 15.79
CA TRP A 196 1.70 7.86 15.57
C TRP A 196 1.94 7.33 14.16
N TRP A 197 2.16 6.04 14.10
CA TRP A 197 2.31 5.29 12.87
C TRP A 197 1.27 4.17 12.81
N SER A 198 0.46 4.20 11.78
CA SER A 198 -0.49 3.14 11.48
C SER A 198 0.17 2.18 10.50
N TRP A 199 0.16 0.92 10.84
CA TRP A 199 0.92 -0.13 10.16
C TRP A 199 0.02 -1.33 9.87
N ILE A 200 0.47 -2.21 8.97
CA ILE A 200 -0.14 -3.51 8.68
C ILE A 200 0.95 -4.46 8.16
N THR A 201 0.82 -5.78 8.36
CA THR A 201 1.71 -6.75 7.69
C THR A 201 1.35 -6.86 6.21
N LEU A 202 2.30 -7.29 5.37
CA LEU A 202 2.01 -7.55 3.96
C LEU A 202 0.92 -8.60 3.82
N GLN A 203 0.95 -9.66 4.63
CA GLN A 203 -0.05 -10.73 4.60
C GLN A 203 -1.45 -10.20 4.92
N ASP A 204 -1.62 -9.44 6.01
CA ASP A 204 -2.92 -8.87 6.36
C ASP A 204 -3.41 -7.84 5.33
N ALA A 205 -2.48 -7.09 4.71
CA ALA A 205 -2.83 -6.18 3.62
C ALA A 205 -3.42 -6.92 2.40
N ILE A 206 -2.85 -8.07 2.03
CA ILE A 206 -3.37 -8.92 0.97
C ILE A 206 -4.74 -9.50 1.34
N ASN A 207 -4.87 -10.01 2.57
CA ASN A 207 -6.13 -10.56 3.06
C ASN A 207 -7.23 -9.49 3.10
N ALA A 208 -6.90 -8.25 3.51
CA ALA A 208 -7.85 -7.14 3.53
C ALA A 208 -8.30 -6.74 2.11
N ILE A 209 -7.40 -6.75 1.10
CA ILE A 209 -7.79 -6.53 -0.29
C ILE A 209 -8.76 -7.64 -0.75
N SER A 210 -8.42 -8.91 -0.51
CA SER A 210 -9.26 -10.05 -0.86
C SER A 210 -10.62 -9.99 -0.16
N PHE A 211 -10.63 -9.61 1.11
CA PHE A 211 -11.85 -9.40 1.89
C PHE A 211 -12.74 -8.29 1.29
N CYS A 212 -12.15 -7.15 0.91
CA CYS A 212 -12.88 -6.07 0.24
C CYS A 212 -13.45 -6.48 -1.13
N ILE A 213 -12.81 -7.41 -1.85
CA ILE A 213 -13.36 -7.94 -3.11
C ILE A 213 -14.63 -8.75 -2.83
N GLY A 214 -14.57 -9.65 -1.85
CA GLY A 214 -15.64 -10.60 -1.53
C GLY A 214 -16.79 -10.04 -0.69
N ASN A 215 -16.61 -8.91 0.00
CA ASN A 215 -17.63 -8.32 0.86
C ASN A 215 -18.32 -7.15 0.14
N GLU A 216 -19.59 -7.34 -0.22
CA GLU A 216 -20.38 -6.37 -1.00
C GLU A 216 -20.76 -5.12 -0.20
N ASP A 217 -20.77 -5.19 1.13
CA ASP A 217 -21.12 -4.06 2.01
C ASP A 217 -19.97 -3.06 2.17
N ILE A 218 -18.75 -3.43 1.74
CA ILE A 218 -17.58 -2.54 1.83
C ILE A 218 -17.47 -1.69 0.57
N GLU A 219 -17.59 -0.37 0.74
CA GLU A 219 -17.41 0.62 -0.32
C GLU A 219 -16.77 1.93 0.19
N GLY A 220 -16.33 2.77 -0.75
CA GLY A 220 -15.68 4.06 -0.46
C GLY A 220 -14.29 3.90 0.15
N PRO A 221 -13.85 4.85 1.01
CA PRO A 221 -12.55 4.76 1.67
C PRO A 221 -12.54 3.64 2.71
N VAL A 222 -11.43 2.88 2.76
CA VAL A 222 -11.19 1.80 3.73
C VAL A 222 -9.74 1.89 4.21
N ASN A 223 -9.54 1.99 5.51
CA ASN A 223 -8.21 2.01 6.13
C ASN A 223 -7.63 0.60 6.18
N ILE A 224 -6.56 0.38 5.44
CA ILE A 224 -5.82 -0.89 5.42
C ILE A 224 -4.68 -0.80 6.43
N THR A 225 -5.05 -0.92 7.71
CA THR A 225 -4.13 -0.85 8.86
C THR A 225 -4.43 -1.97 9.85
N ALA A 226 -3.47 -2.29 10.73
CA ALA A 226 -3.73 -3.06 11.92
C ALA A 226 -4.61 -2.23 12.91
N PRO A 227 -5.35 -2.88 13.81
CA PRO A 227 -6.26 -2.20 14.74
C PRO A 227 -5.52 -1.36 15.80
N SER A 228 -4.22 -1.57 15.96
CA SER A 228 -3.40 -0.96 17.01
C SER A 228 -2.31 -0.08 16.42
N PRO A 229 -2.58 1.21 16.12
CA PRO A 229 -1.54 2.16 15.75
C PRO A 229 -0.57 2.34 16.92
N VAL A 230 0.71 2.59 16.61
CA VAL A 230 1.78 2.70 17.62
C VAL A 230 2.57 3.99 17.44
N ARG A 231 3.25 4.45 18.50
CA ARG A 231 4.20 5.55 18.39
C ARG A 231 5.50 5.09 17.74
N ASN A 232 6.19 6.00 17.07
CA ASN A 232 7.49 5.70 16.46
C ASN A 232 8.49 5.11 17.48
N GLU A 233 8.53 5.62 18.72
CA GLU A 233 9.42 5.07 19.75
C GLU A 233 9.03 3.64 20.16
N GLU A 234 7.75 3.28 20.12
CA GLU A 234 7.26 1.93 20.40
C GLU A 234 7.64 0.98 19.26
N MET A 235 7.42 1.39 18.02
CA MET A 235 7.89 0.67 16.82
C MET A 235 9.41 0.43 16.90
N THR A 236 10.18 1.47 17.21
CA THR A 236 11.64 1.41 17.31
C THR A 236 12.08 0.40 18.37
N ARG A 237 11.49 0.47 19.58
CA ARG A 237 11.80 -0.47 20.69
C ARG A 237 11.41 -1.91 20.32
N ALA A 238 10.26 -2.10 19.69
CA ALA A 238 9.78 -3.42 19.26
C ALA A 238 10.73 -4.05 18.23
N ILE A 239 11.18 -3.28 17.22
CA ILE A 239 12.17 -3.74 16.22
C ILE A 239 13.47 -4.13 16.91
N GLY A 240 13.99 -3.27 17.79
CA GLY A 240 15.23 -3.55 18.53
C GLY A 240 15.13 -4.80 19.39
N LYS A 241 14.02 -4.97 20.12
CA LYS A 241 13.75 -6.18 20.93
C LYS A 241 13.70 -7.43 20.06
N THR A 242 12.99 -7.39 18.94
CA THR A 242 12.88 -8.52 18.01
C THR A 242 14.22 -8.91 17.40
N LEU A 243 15.07 -7.94 17.07
CA LEU A 243 16.40 -8.18 16.49
C LEU A 243 17.50 -8.41 17.54
N HIS A 244 17.18 -8.31 18.85
CA HIS A 244 18.14 -8.36 19.96
C HIS A 244 19.24 -7.30 19.80
N ARG A 245 18.86 -6.06 19.47
CA ARG A 245 19.76 -4.92 19.26
C ARG A 245 19.29 -3.70 20.06
N PRO A 246 20.25 -2.93 20.66
CA PRO A 246 19.90 -1.69 21.33
C PRO A 246 19.37 -0.66 20.33
N THR A 247 18.50 0.25 20.85
CA THR A 247 17.89 1.34 20.08
C THR A 247 18.01 2.66 20.84
N LEU A 248 19.24 2.95 21.28
CA LEU A 248 19.54 4.09 22.14
C LEU A 248 19.68 5.41 21.38
N LEU A 249 19.89 5.33 20.07
CA LEU A 249 20.11 6.52 19.25
C LEU A 249 18.78 7.26 19.00
N THR A 250 18.93 8.54 18.70
CA THR A 250 17.84 9.39 18.24
C THR A 250 18.26 10.05 16.94
N VAL A 251 17.45 9.93 15.90
CA VAL A 251 17.64 10.67 14.66
C VAL A 251 16.97 12.04 14.82
N PRO A 252 17.72 13.15 14.92
CA PRO A 252 17.12 14.47 15.08
C PRO A 252 16.20 14.82 13.91
N SER A 253 15.02 15.38 14.19
CA SER A 253 14.06 15.78 13.15
C SER A 253 14.66 16.79 12.16
N LEU A 254 15.51 17.71 12.65
CA LEU A 254 16.22 18.69 11.82
C LEU A 254 17.15 17.99 10.81
N MET A 255 17.91 16.98 11.26
CA MET A 255 18.80 16.21 10.39
C MET A 255 17.98 15.51 9.29
N LEU A 256 16.85 14.93 9.65
CA LEU A 256 15.97 14.25 8.71
C LEU A 256 15.38 15.23 7.66
N LYS A 257 14.96 16.42 8.11
CA LYS A 257 14.50 17.49 7.22
C LYS A 257 15.61 17.98 6.27
N LEU A 258 16.84 18.10 6.75
CA LEU A 258 17.97 18.50 5.91
C LEU A 258 18.32 17.43 4.88
N MET A 259 18.31 16.14 5.26
CA MET A 259 18.65 15.03 4.36
C MET A 259 17.56 14.74 3.33
N PHE A 260 16.32 14.71 3.76
CA PHE A 260 15.19 14.22 2.94
C PHE A 260 14.17 15.31 2.59
N GLY A 261 14.29 16.51 3.17
CA GLY A 261 13.35 17.61 2.92
C GLY A 261 11.90 17.25 3.31
N GLN A 262 10.95 17.72 2.52
CA GLN A 262 9.52 17.47 2.70
C GLN A 262 9.18 15.97 2.72
N MET A 263 9.90 15.14 1.94
CA MET A 263 9.69 13.68 1.96
C MET A 263 9.89 13.12 3.37
N GLY A 264 11.00 13.46 4.03
CA GLY A 264 11.24 12.99 5.41
C GLY A 264 10.23 13.52 6.41
N GLU A 265 9.77 14.75 6.22
CA GLU A 265 8.76 15.36 7.07
C GLU A 265 7.42 14.63 6.95
N GLU A 266 6.88 14.50 5.75
CA GLU A 266 5.55 13.93 5.54
C GLU A 266 5.49 12.41 5.72
N THR A 267 6.58 11.68 5.43
CA THR A 267 6.57 10.21 5.54
C THR A 267 7.01 9.68 6.91
N MET A 268 7.80 10.46 7.69
CA MET A 268 8.40 9.95 8.92
C MET A 268 8.05 10.75 10.18
N LEU A 269 7.75 12.07 10.03
CA LEU A 269 7.45 12.94 11.18
C LEU A 269 5.96 13.22 11.36
N HIS A 270 5.14 13.03 10.32
CA HIS A 270 3.69 13.16 10.45
C HIS A 270 3.12 12.12 11.41
N SER A 271 2.12 12.53 12.15
CA SER A 271 1.42 11.72 13.14
C SER A 271 0.03 11.35 12.58
N GLN A 272 -0.22 10.05 12.43
CA GLN A 272 -1.43 9.51 11.83
C GLN A 272 -1.92 8.32 12.68
N ARG A 273 -2.83 8.60 13.62
CA ARG A 273 -3.41 7.59 14.52
C ARG A 273 -4.66 6.99 13.89
N VAL A 274 -4.48 6.13 12.87
CA VAL A 274 -5.58 5.63 12.03
C VAL A 274 -6.11 4.29 12.54
N TYR A 275 -7.42 4.16 12.55
CA TYR A 275 -8.16 2.95 12.92
C TYR A 275 -8.94 2.41 11.71
N PRO A 276 -8.96 1.09 11.50
CA PRO A 276 -9.65 0.45 10.38
C PRO A 276 -11.10 0.08 10.74
N ASN A 277 -11.94 1.08 11.04
CA ASN A 277 -13.28 0.84 11.58
C ASN A 277 -14.14 0.02 10.61
N LYS A 278 -14.12 0.33 9.31
CA LYS A 278 -14.89 -0.42 8.32
C LYS A 278 -14.51 -1.90 8.25
N LEU A 279 -13.22 -2.22 8.34
CA LEU A 279 -12.77 -3.62 8.38
C LEU A 279 -13.21 -4.31 9.67
N GLN A 280 -13.12 -3.61 10.83
CA GLN A 280 -13.54 -4.15 12.12
C GLN A 280 -15.06 -4.42 12.14
N ASP A 281 -15.85 -3.44 11.71
CA ASP A 281 -17.33 -3.54 11.71
C ASP A 281 -17.81 -4.60 10.72
N ALA A 282 -17.08 -4.83 9.62
CA ALA A 282 -17.36 -5.90 8.67
C ALA A 282 -16.88 -7.28 9.12
N GLY A 283 -16.21 -7.40 10.27
CA GLY A 283 -15.73 -8.67 10.81
C GLY A 283 -14.44 -9.20 10.19
N PHE A 284 -13.58 -8.32 9.65
CA PHE A 284 -12.26 -8.74 9.17
C PHE A 284 -11.36 -9.19 10.32
N GLU A 285 -10.72 -10.34 10.18
CA GLU A 285 -9.82 -10.92 11.18
C GLU A 285 -8.35 -10.76 10.73
N TRP A 286 -7.56 -10.03 11.52
CA TRP A 286 -6.12 -9.89 11.30
C TRP A 286 -5.38 -11.13 11.79
N ILE A 287 -4.42 -11.62 11.02
CA ILE A 287 -3.47 -12.65 11.49
C ILE A 287 -2.51 -12.02 12.52
N TYR A 288 -2.13 -10.77 12.30
CA TYR A 288 -1.19 -10.03 13.17
C TYR A 288 -1.78 -8.70 13.64
N PRO A 289 -2.75 -8.71 14.59
CA PRO A 289 -3.35 -7.48 15.12
C PRO A 289 -2.37 -6.67 16.00
N GLU A 290 -1.33 -7.33 16.54
CA GLU A 290 -0.35 -6.74 17.45
C GLU A 290 1.04 -6.63 16.82
N LEU A 291 1.76 -5.52 17.15
CA LEU A 291 3.03 -5.19 16.53
C LEU A 291 4.15 -6.22 16.77
N VAL A 292 4.28 -6.74 18.00
CA VAL A 292 5.41 -7.62 18.32
C VAL A 292 5.35 -8.95 17.57
N PRO A 293 4.23 -9.68 17.54
CA PRO A 293 4.08 -10.87 16.69
C PRO A 293 4.30 -10.58 15.20
N ALA A 294 3.77 -9.43 14.69
CA ALA A 294 3.98 -9.00 13.32
C ALA A 294 5.47 -8.83 12.97
N LEU A 295 6.23 -8.14 13.83
CA LEU A 295 7.66 -7.95 13.64
C LEU A 295 8.45 -9.25 13.77
N GLN A 296 8.07 -10.15 14.66
CA GLN A 296 8.69 -11.49 14.77
C GLN A 296 8.52 -12.26 13.47
N HIS A 297 7.33 -12.26 12.90
CA HIS A 297 7.07 -12.86 11.60
C HIS A 297 7.94 -12.24 10.50
N GLU A 298 7.91 -10.93 10.37
CA GLU A 298 8.57 -10.21 9.27
C GLU A 298 10.11 -10.16 9.39
N LEU A 299 10.67 -10.15 10.60
CA LEU A 299 12.12 -10.01 10.78
C LEU A 299 12.86 -11.33 11.02
N ILE A 300 12.17 -12.37 11.56
CA ILE A 300 12.81 -13.63 11.93
C ILE A 300 12.53 -14.72 10.90
N SER A 301 11.28 -14.88 10.44
CA SER A 301 10.93 -15.90 9.42
C SER A 301 11.67 -15.70 8.10
N ALA A 302 12.07 -14.45 7.80
CA ALA A 302 12.94 -14.13 6.67
C ALA A 302 14.32 -14.77 6.73
N ARG A 303 14.83 -15.11 7.92
CA ARG A 303 16.14 -15.77 8.08
C ARG A 303 16.07 -17.27 7.77
N SER A 304 14.99 -17.93 8.15
CA SER A 304 14.81 -19.37 7.90
C SER A 304 14.70 -19.68 6.40
N ASN A 305 14.06 -18.82 5.63
CA ASN A 305 13.88 -19.00 4.18
C ASN A 305 15.15 -18.71 3.34
N ARG A 306 16.15 -17.98 3.88
CA ARG A 306 17.45 -17.80 3.18
C ARG A 306 18.33 -19.03 3.24
N TRP A 307 18.12 -19.94 4.17
CA TRP A 307 18.90 -21.18 4.33
C TRP A 307 18.16 -22.40 3.80
N GLY A 308 16.89 -22.28 3.39
CA GLY A 308 16.04 -23.36 2.89
C GLY A 308 15.92 -23.48 1.36
N SER A 309 16.62 -22.64 0.57
CA SER A 309 16.56 -22.69 -0.90
C SER A 309 17.60 -23.61 -1.55
N THR A 310 17.93 -24.73 -0.92
CA THR A 310 18.61 -25.85 -1.58
C THR A 310 17.67 -27.04 -1.56
N SER A 311 16.95 -27.22 -2.62
CA SER A 311 16.25 -28.42 -3.12
C SER A 311 14.81 -28.19 -3.55
N TRP A 312 14.62 -27.68 -4.75
CA TRP A 312 13.57 -28.16 -5.65
C TRP A 312 14.18 -28.10 -7.06
N ARG A 313 14.77 -29.24 -7.46
CA ARG A 313 15.05 -29.53 -8.87
C ARG A 313 13.76 -29.95 -9.55
#